data_ae15f0d2cf0661a20ccde2c3d70b11f3
#
_entry.id   ae15f0d2cf0661a20ccde2c3d70b11f3
#
_cell.length_a   1.000
_cell.length_b   1.000
_cell.length_c   1.000
_cell.angle_alpha   90.00
_cell.angle_beta   90.00
_cell.angle_gamma   90.00
#
_symmetry.space_group_name_H-M   'P 1'
#
loop_
_entity.id
_entity.type
_entity.pdbx_description
1 polymer ?
#
loop_
_entity_poly.entity_id
_entity_poly.type
_entity_poly.pdbx_seq_one_letter_code
_entity_poly.pdbx_strand_id
1 'polypeptide(L)'
;MNDACFSIVAKDCARDELLVRARRKGDIEKVFPKAKVKRNAKADYLYRARIKKDVVVAALKGEVDRITYSNFKSSVTDAKLHAAYLRVWGNLGPLQENWDEWPMFKEF
;
A
#
# COMPACT_ATOMS: atom_id res chain seq x y z
N MET A 1 -2.72 -2.02 1.67
CA MET A 1 -4.19 -2.10 1.51
C MET A 1 -4.54 -3.25 0.62
N ASN A 2 -5.78 -3.70 0.67
CA ASN A 2 -6.15 -4.93 -0.06
C ASN A 2 -6.39 -4.74 -1.56
N ASP A 3 -6.48 -3.51 -2.05
CA ASP A 3 -6.68 -3.23 -3.48
C ASP A 3 -5.65 -2.24 -4.07
N ALA A 4 -4.76 -1.71 -3.25
CA ALA A 4 -3.75 -0.76 -3.67
C ALA A 4 -2.50 -0.85 -2.79
N CYS A 5 -1.34 -0.63 -3.39
CA CYS A 5 -0.07 -0.60 -2.67
C CYS A 5 0.66 0.70 -2.99
N PHE A 6 0.99 1.46 -1.96
CA PHE A 6 1.74 2.71 -2.14
C PHE A 6 2.59 3.03 -0.92
N SER A 7 3.53 3.93 -1.12
CA SER A 7 4.44 4.44 -0.11
C SER A 7 4.09 5.90 0.18
N ILE A 8 4.12 6.29 1.43
CA ILE A 8 3.86 7.68 1.84
C ILE A 8 5.09 8.18 2.58
N VAL A 9 5.67 9.28 2.11
CA VAL A 9 6.88 9.87 2.69
C VAL A 9 6.77 11.40 2.73
N ALA A 10 7.60 12.02 3.56
CA ALA A 10 7.76 13.47 3.62
C ALA A 10 9.01 13.86 2.83
N LYS A 11 8.89 13.89 1.51
CA LYS A 11 9.98 14.19 0.59
C LYS A 11 9.45 14.95 -0.61
N ASP A 12 10.19 15.93 -1.09
CA ASP A 12 9.87 16.70 -2.30
C ASP A 12 8.44 17.26 -2.27
N CYS A 13 8.01 17.74 -1.11
CA CYS A 13 6.67 18.27 -0.88
C CYS A 13 6.70 19.42 0.14
N ALA A 14 5.62 20.19 0.19
CA ALA A 14 5.50 21.26 1.17
C ALA A 14 5.38 20.71 2.59
N ARG A 15 5.54 21.57 3.59
CA ARG A 15 5.54 21.18 5.00
C ARG A 15 4.21 20.56 5.44
N ASP A 16 3.11 20.99 4.84
CA ASP A 16 1.76 20.49 5.13
C ASP A 16 1.31 19.39 4.19
N GLU A 17 2.22 18.86 3.39
CA GLU A 17 1.95 17.82 2.40
C GLU A 17 2.74 16.55 2.69
N LEU A 18 2.32 15.46 2.05
CA LEU A 18 3.06 14.22 1.95
C LEU A 18 3.16 13.80 0.49
N LEU A 19 4.20 13.06 0.15
CA LEU A 19 4.37 12.48 -1.16
C LEU A 19 3.86 11.04 -1.13
N VAL A 20 2.80 10.77 -1.90
CA VAL A 20 2.24 9.43 -2.07
C VAL A 20 2.78 8.86 -3.38
N ARG A 21 3.35 7.66 -3.32
CA ARG A 21 4.00 7.03 -4.47
C ARG A 21 3.46 5.63 -4.68
N ALA A 22 3.25 5.25 -5.94
CA ALA A 22 2.80 3.92 -6.32
C ALA A 22 3.52 3.42 -7.56
N ARG A 23 3.57 2.10 -7.73
CA ARG A 23 4.17 1.47 -8.90
C ARG A 23 3.16 1.25 -10.01
N ARG A 24 1.89 1.04 -9.67
CA ARG A 24 0.84 0.76 -10.64
C ARG A 24 -0.03 1.98 -10.88
N LYS A 25 -0.41 2.15 -12.15
CA LYS A 25 -1.40 3.16 -12.53
C LYS A 25 -2.71 2.88 -11.81
N GLY A 26 -3.29 3.91 -11.21
CA GLY A 26 -4.59 3.83 -10.57
C GLY A 26 -4.57 3.53 -9.07
N ASP A 27 -3.48 3.02 -8.52
CA ASP A 27 -3.44 2.68 -7.09
C ASP A 27 -3.64 3.91 -6.19
N ILE A 28 -3.02 5.04 -6.53
CA ILE A 28 -3.18 6.27 -5.74
C ILE A 28 -4.64 6.73 -5.78
N GLU A 29 -5.23 6.74 -6.95
CA GLU A 29 -6.59 7.25 -7.17
C GLU A 29 -7.66 6.40 -6.46
N LYS A 30 -7.38 5.14 -6.16
CA LYS A 30 -8.31 4.30 -5.40
C LYS A 30 -8.58 4.83 -3.99
N VAL A 31 -7.59 5.48 -3.40
CA VAL A 31 -7.68 6.02 -2.04
C VAL A 31 -7.79 7.54 -2.06
N PHE A 32 -7.16 8.18 -3.04
CA PHE A 32 -7.11 9.64 -3.18
C PHE A 32 -7.67 10.03 -4.56
N PRO A 33 -8.99 9.95 -4.77
CA PRO A 33 -9.58 10.11 -6.11
C PRO A 33 -9.38 11.50 -6.72
N LYS A 34 -9.11 12.50 -5.91
CA LYS A 34 -8.88 13.88 -6.40
C LYS A 34 -7.39 14.22 -6.53
N ALA A 35 -6.49 13.28 -6.28
CA ALA A 35 -5.07 13.54 -6.35
C ALA A 35 -4.61 13.83 -7.78
N LYS A 36 -3.67 14.77 -7.90
CA LYS A 36 -3.02 15.08 -9.17
C LYS A 36 -1.81 14.17 -9.34
N VAL A 37 -2.04 12.98 -9.87
CA VAL A 37 -1.01 11.97 -10.04
C VAL A 37 -0.16 12.28 -11.26
N LYS A 38 1.17 12.26 -11.09
CA LYS A 38 2.14 12.44 -12.16
C LYS A 38 2.94 11.16 -12.36
N ARG A 39 3.27 10.87 -13.61
CA ARG A 39 4.13 9.75 -13.97
C ARG A 39 5.57 10.25 -14.15
N ASN A 40 6.53 9.57 -13.51
CA ASN A 40 7.96 9.84 -13.69
C ASN A 40 8.68 8.53 -14.04
N ALA A 41 9.00 8.38 -15.32
CA ALA A 41 9.64 7.15 -15.84
C ALA A 41 11.06 6.93 -15.29
N LYS A 42 11.68 7.96 -14.72
CA LYS A 42 13.05 7.86 -14.15
C LYS A 42 13.04 7.56 -12.66
N ALA A 43 11.87 7.49 -12.02
CA ALA A 43 11.75 7.20 -10.59
C ALA A 43 11.46 5.72 -10.38
N ASP A 44 11.85 5.20 -9.22
CA ASP A 44 11.56 3.83 -8.79
C ASP A 44 10.07 3.59 -8.63
N TYR A 45 9.31 4.60 -8.19
CA TYR A 45 7.85 4.61 -8.19
C TYR A 45 7.39 5.46 -9.36
N LEU A 46 6.77 4.84 -10.36
CA LEU A 46 6.33 5.52 -11.58
C LEU A 46 5.31 6.62 -11.32
N TYR A 47 4.43 6.43 -10.34
CA TYR A 47 3.30 7.33 -10.09
C TYR A 47 3.46 7.99 -8.74
N ARG A 48 3.19 9.30 -8.68
CA ARG A 48 3.35 10.07 -7.45
C ARG A 48 2.43 11.28 -7.43
N ALA A 49 2.04 11.68 -6.23
CA ALA A 49 1.21 12.85 -5.99
C ALA A 49 1.58 13.50 -4.65
N ARG A 50 1.58 14.83 -4.64
CA ARG A 50 1.69 15.60 -3.40
C ARG A 50 0.29 15.84 -2.87
N ILE A 51 0.03 15.44 -1.64
CA ILE A 51 -1.31 15.48 -1.04
C ILE A 51 -1.20 16.12 0.34
N LYS A 52 -2.13 17.00 0.68
CA LYS A 52 -2.18 17.63 2.01
C LYS A 52 -2.26 16.56 3.09
N LYS A 53 -1.54 16.75 4.19
CA LYS A 53 -1.53 15.80 5.31
C LYS A 53 -2.92 15.50 5.86
N ASP A 54 -3.78 16.51 5.99
CA ASP A 54 -5.14 16.33 6.49
C ASP A 54 -5.98 15.46 5.57
N VAL A 55 -5.78 15.58 4.25
CA VAL A 55 -6.45 14.71 3.26
C VAL A 55 -5.95 13.28 3.39
N VAL A 56 -4.64 13.09 3.59
CA VAL A 56 -4.06 11.75 3.80
C VAL A 56 -4.63 11.12 5.07
N VAL A 57 -4.66 11.85 6.17
CA VAL A 57 -5.21 11.35 7.44
C VAL A 57 -6.68 10.93 7.28
N ALA A 58 -7.50 11.78 6.66
CA ALA A 58 -8.91 11.48 6.47
C ALA A 58 -9.12 10.25 5.58
N ALA A 59 -8.35 10.12 4.50
CA ALA A 59 -8.45 8.99 3.59
C ALA A 59 -8.03 7.68 4.26
N LEU A 60 -6.94 7.69 5.03
CA LEU A 60 -6.48 6.50 5.76
C LEU A 60 -7.46 6.10 6.86
N LYS A 61 -8.07 7.07 7.55
CA LYS A 61 -9.15 6.78 8.51
C LYS A 61 -10.28 6.04 7.81
N GLY A 62 -10.72 6.50 6.64
CA GLY A 62 -11.75 5.85 5.86
C GLY A 62 -11.38 4.42 5.48
N GLU A 63 -10.11 4.19 5.12
CA GLU A 63 -9.63 2.84 4.78
C GLU A 63 -9.62 1.93 6.01
N VAL A 64 -9.24 2.44 7.17
CA VAL A 64 -9.30 1.67 8.42
C VAL A 64 -10.75 1.31 8.78
N ASP A 65 -11.67 2.26 8.65
CA ASP A 65 -13.09 2.04 8.93
C ASP A 65 -13.71 0.97 8.02
N ARG A 66 -13.13 0.74 6.85
CA ARG A 66 -13.60 -0.28 5.90
C ARG A 66 -13.03 -1.67 6.14
N ILE A 67 -12.15 -1.84 7.11
CA ILE A 67 -11.60 -3.17 7.41
C ILE A 67 -12.68 -4.00 8.08
N THR A 68 -13.25 -4.94 7.33
CA THR A 68 -14.28 -5.88 7.80
C THR A 68 -13.85 -7.33 7.58
N TYR A 69 -12.77 -7.55 6.86
CA TYR A 69 -12.26 -8.89 6.55
C TYR A 69 -11.47 -9.45 7.74
N SER A 70 -11.62 -10.75 7.98
CA SER A 70 -10.87 -11.49 9.01
C SER A 70 -9.53 -12.02 8.50
N ASN A 71 -9.37 -12.11 7.19
CA ASN A 71 -8.16 -12.63 6.53
C ASN A 71 -7.77 -11.70 5.39
N PHE A 72 -6.61 -11.07 5.52
CA PHE A 72 -6.12 -10.12 4.51
C PHE A 72 -5.93 -10.77 3.14
N LYS A 73 -5.36 -11.97 3.11
CA LYS A 73 -5.10 -12.70 1.86
C LYS A 73 -6.38 -12.86 1.03
N SER A 74 -7.45 -13.31 1.67
CA SER A 74 -8.72 -13.54 0.99
C SER A 74 -9.37 -12.25 0.52
N SER A 75 -9.03 -11.10 1.13
CA SER A 75 -9.56 -9.80 0.74
C SER A 75 -8.88 -9.22 -0.50
N VAL A 76 -7.69 -9.71 -0.85
CA VAL A 76 -6.91 -9.23 -2.01
C VAL A 76 -7.36 -10.00 -3.24
N THR A 77 -8.23 -9.40 -4.04
CA THR A 77 -8.83 -10.05 -5.21
C THR A 77 -8.04 -9.86 -6.51
N ASP A 78 -7.18 -8.84 -6.59
CA ASP A 78 -6.30 -8.63 -7.74
C ASP A 78 -5.19 -9.68 -7.70
N ALA A 79 -5.09 -10.50 -8.74
CA ALA A 79 -4.15 -11.63 -8.77
C ALA A 79 -2.68 -11.19 -8.69
N LYS A 80 -2.32 -10.11 -9.37
CA LYS A 80 -0.94 -9.60 -9.34
C LYS A 80 -0.57 -9.01 -7.99
N LEU A 81 -1.49 -8.26 -7.38
CA LEU A 81 -1.30 -7.69 -6.06
C LEU A 81 -1.23 -8.80 -5.01
N HIS A 82 -2.10 -9.80 -5.11
CA HIS A 82 -2.09 -10.96 -4.23
C HIS A 82 -0.74 -11.68 -4.25
N ALA A 83 -0.21 -11.93 -5.45
CA ALA A 83 1.09 -12.59 -5.61
C ALA A 83 2.24 -11.75 -5.03
N ALA A 84 2.20 -10.42 -5.22
CA ALA A 84 3.21 -9.52 -4.66
C ALA A 84 3.17 -9.50 -3.13
N TYR A 85 1.98 -9.43 -2.55
CA TYR A 85 1.82 -9.45 -1.09
C TYR A 85 2.24 -10.78 -0.48
N LEU A 86 2.01 -11.89 -1.19
CA LEU A 86 2.47 -13.20 -0.74
C LEU A 86 3.99 -13.24 -0.62
N ARG A 87 4.71 -12.65 -1.57
CA ARG A 87 6.17 -12.54 -1.51
C ARG A 87 6.64 -11.65 -0.36
N VAL A 88 5.97 -10.53 -0.12
CA VAL A 88 6.27 -9.66 1.03
C VAL A 88 6.06 -10.42 2.32
N TRP A 89 4.95 -11.13 2.46
CA TRP A 89 4.66 -11.96 3.62
C TRP A 89 5.79 -12.97 3.86
N GLY A 90 6.21 -13.69 2.82
CA GLY A 90 7.30 -14.65 2.92
C GLY A 90 8.63 -14.01 3.28
N ASN A 91 8.93 -12.83 2.71
CA ASN A 91 10.17 -12.10 2.99
C ASN A 91 10.22 -11.57 4.43
N LEU A 92 9.08 -11.24 5.02
CA LEU A 92 9.01 -10.74 6.39
C LEU A 92 8.99 -11.86 7.44
N GLY A 93 8.60 -13.07 7.04
CA GLY A 93 8.49 -14.20 7.94
C GLY A 93 9.72 -14.44 8.84
N PRO A 94 10.95 -14.44 8.28
CA PRO A 94 12.17 -14.65 9.07
C PRO A 94 12.42 -13.65 10.19
N LEU A 95 11.69 -12.53 10.22
CA LEU A 95 11.77 -11.60 11.35
C LEU A 95 11.12 -12.16 12.63
N GLN A 96 10.30 -13.18 12.49
CA GLN A 96 9.62 -13.83 13.61
C GLN A 96 10.51 -14.94 14.18
N GLU A 97 10.66 -15.01 15.51
CA GLU A 97 11.58 -15.92 16.18
C GLU A 97 11.38 -17.39 15.85
N ASN A 98 10.13 -17.81 15.69
CA ASN A 98 9.80 -19.22 15.45
C ASN A 98 9.35 -19.49 14.02
N TRP A 99 9.84 -18.72 13.08
CA TRP A 99 9.40 -18.81 11.69
C TRP A 99 9.58 -20.19 11.07
N ASP A 100 10.71 -20.85 11.35
CA ASP A 100 11.03 -22.18 10.84
C ASP A 100 10.16 -23.29 11.46
N GLU A 101 9.53 -23.03 12.60
CA GLU A 101 8.61 -23.95 13.27
C GLU A 101 7.17 -23.77 12.81
N TRP A 102 6.89 -22.70 12.05
CA TRP A 102 5.53 -22.33 11.65
C TRP A 102 5.10 -23.16 10.43
N PRO A 103 3.87 -23.75 10.44
CA PRO A 103 3.36 -24.47 9.27
C PRO A 103 3.09 -23.49 8.13
N MET A 104 4.01 -23.43 7.15
CA MET A 104 4.08 -22.39 6.12
C MET A 104 2.80 -22.17 5.32
N PHE A 105 1.94 -23.14 5.23
CA PHE A 105 0.75 -23.05 4.37
C PHE A 105 -0.55 -22.92 5.13
N LYS A 106 -0.48 -22.66 6.41
CA LYS A 106 -1.66 -22.63 7.27
C LYS A 106 -2.45 -21.35 7.14
N GLU A 107 -1.76 -20.19 7.05
CA GLU A 107 -2.36 -18.89 6.93
C GLU A 107 -1.51 -17.96 6.08
N PHE A 108 -2.15 -17.14 5.35
CA PHE A 108 -1.58 -15.91 4.79
C PHE A 108 -2.71 -15.05 4.37
#